data_1ca3981027295bb6ccf071011e9cff5d
#
_entry.id   1ca3981027295bb6ccf071011e9cff5d
#
_cell.length_a   1.000
_cell.length_b   1.000
_cell.length_c   1.000
_cell.angle_alpha   90.00
_cell.angle_beta   90.00
_cell.angle_gamma   90.00
#
_symmetry.space_group_name_H-M   'P 1'
#
loop_
_entity.id
_entity.type
_entity.pdbx_description
1 polymer ?
#
loop_
_entity_poly.entity_id
_entity_poly.type
_entity_poly.pdbx_seq_one_letter_code
_entity_poly.pdbx_strand_id
1 'polypeptide(L)'
;MDGQSSRRWAWVRETDGSPSSKLFEAIVAGVAVVGLVLSIISLVLVRGTPESEGPPVTSVTNNYYTQDGAPGEASPAASRSCGDPDSGVVGGWGPDRPVFLMAYPPTYTTFNSIRDNPNLGDERGFMRVRDVSDGVTSTFDYQVEVEDGHTYRVSIYVENSALDDVGGLAATDTVLKINLPTCDGHRIAANAFLSSPTAFPGEVWGGITFTSEREFTLAYVAGSAKIESNAWPGPDGYAIGAEDDLFTSTGVPLGYTEMDGVVPTGYEYAMYISFEVKPQF
;
A
#
# COMPACT_ATOMS: atom_id res chain seq x y z
N MET A 1 -33.23 15.16 -26.48
CA MET A 1 -33.43 13.78 -26.85
C MET A 1 -32.04 13.26 -27.02
N ASP A 2 -31.34 12.50 -26.21
CA ASP A 2 -31.63 11.57 -25.13
C ASP A 2 -30.31 11.45 -24.32
N GLY A 3 -30.30 11.48 -23.03
CA GLY A 3 -30.56 10.39 -22.18
C GLY A 3 -29.25 9.63 -21.82
N GLN A 4 -28.23 10.31 -21.19
CA GLN A 4 -27.09 9.62 -20.60
C GLN A 4 -27.47 9.10 -19.20
N SER A 5 -27.60 7.78 -19.08
CA SER A 5 -27.82 7.06 -17.85
C SER A 5 -26.50 7.00 -17.04
N SER A 6 -26.39 7.85 -16.02
CA SER A 6 -25.39 7.75 -14.98
C SER A 6 -25.68 6.49 -14.12
N ARG A 7 -24.85 5.46 -14.22
CA ARG A 7 -24.90 4.35 -13.28
C ARG A 7 -24.31 4.81 -11.94
N ARG A 8 -25.17 5.30 -11.07
CA ARG A 8 -24.87 5.46 -9.65
C ARG A 8 -24.77 4.07 -9.04
N TRP A 9 -23.63 3.75 -8.46
CA TRP A 9 -23.49 2.64 -7.53
C TRP A 9 -24.14 3.07 -6.21
N ALA A 10 -25.46 2.88 -6.12
CA ALA A 10 -26.19 3.07 -4.88
C ALA A 10 -26.20 1.73 -4.14
N TRP A 11 -25.45 1.62 -3.06
CA TRP A 11 -25.66 0.59 -2.06
C TRP A 11 -26.92 0.94 -1.29
N VAL A 12 -28.02 0.32 -1.68
CA VAL A 12 -29.29 0.43 -0.96
C VAL A 12 -29.18 -0.47 0.28
N ARG A 13 -29.18 0.16 1.45
CA ARG A 13 -29.42 -0.52 2.71
C ARG A 13 -30.92 -0.79 2.80
N GLU A 14 -31.34 -1.96 2.37
CA GLU A 14 -32.71 -2.44 2.51
C GLU A 14 -32.88 -2.98 3.93
N THR A 15 -33.53 -2.22 4.79
CA THR A 15 -33.95 -2.71 6.13
C THR A 15 -35.25 -3.47 5.96
N ASP A 16 -35.13 -4.77 5.67
CA ASP A 16 -36.26 -5.68 5.69
C ASP A 16 -36.56 -6.12 7.12
N GLY A 17 -37.75 -5.78 7.58
CA GLY A 17 -38.24 -6.07 8.94
C GLY A 17 -38.67 -7.52 9.13
N SER A 18 -37.80 -8.49 8.81
CA SER A 18 -38.09 -9.92 8.98
C SER A 18 -37.94 -10.39 10.45
N PRO A 19 -38.72 -11.38 10.92
CA PRO A 19 -38.66 -11.88 12.29
C PRO A 19 -37.31 -12.50 12.72
N SER A 20 -36.39 -12.68 11.79
CA SER A 20 -35.05 -13.17 12.06
C SER A 20 -34.12 -12.15 12.75
N SER A 21 -34.44 -10.85 12.68
CA SER A 21 -33.64 -9.81 13.31
C SER A 21 -33.64 -9.88 14.83
N LYS A 22 -34.77 -10.24 15.42
CA LYS A 22 -34.86 -10.37 16.89
C LYS A 22 -34.13 -11.56 17.48
N LEU A 23 -33.93 -12.62 16.69
CA LEU A 23 -33.14 -13.78 17.11
C LEU A 23 -31.66 -13.46 17.06
N PHE A 24 -31.24 -12.63 16.07
CA PHE A 24 -29.84 -12.21 15.92
C PHE A 24 -29.40 -11.24 17.03
N GLU A 25 -30.27 -10.30 17.45
CA GLU A 25 -29.99 -9.41 18.57
C GLU A 25 -29.85 -10.18 19.90
N ALA A 26 -30.67 -11.22 20.11
CA ALA A 26 -30.60 -12.06 21.31
C ALA A 26 -29.28 -12.88 21.37
N ILE A 27 -28.76 -13.32 20.23
CA ILE A 27 -27.48 -14.07 20.14
C ILE A 27 -26.31 -13.13 20.39
N VAL A 28 -26.32 -11.90 19.83
CA VAL A 28 -25.25 -10.93 20.04
C VAL A 28 -25.18 -10.49 21.51
N ALA A 29 -26.31 -10.29 22.17
CA ALA A 29 -26.33 -9.95 23.60
C ALA A 29 -25.81 -11.10 24.48
N GLY A 30 -26.11 -12.38 24.13
CA GLY A 30 -25.62 -13.56 24.85
C GLY A 30 -24.08 -13.72 24.74
N VAL A 31 -23.51 -13.48 23.57
CA VAL A 31 -22.06 -13.57 23.34
C VAL A 31 -21.29 -12.48 24.07
N ALA A 32 -21.84 -11.26 24.18
CA ALA A 32 -21.21 -10.16 24.90
C ALA A 32 -21.09 -10.45 26.41
N VAL A 33 -22.09 -11.08 27.02
CA VAL A 33 -22.05 -11.44 28.45
C VAL A 33 -21.04 -12.54 28.74
N VAL A 34 -20.93 -13.55 27.87
CA VAL A 34 -19.94 -14.63 28.02
C VAL A 34 -18.51 -14.10 27.82
N GLY A 35 -18.31 -13.18 26.88
CA GLY A 35 -17.03 -12.53 26.66
C GLY A 35 -16.53 -11.71 27.87
N LEU A 36 -17.45 -11.00 28.54
CA LEU A 36 -17.12 -10.21 29.72
C LEU A 36 -16.73 -11.09 30.92
N VAL A 37 -17.40 -12.21 31.14
CA VAL A 37 -17.07 -13.15 32.22
C VAL A 37 -15.74 -13.84 32.01
N LEU A 38 -15.40 -14.23 30.77
CA LEU A 38 -14.09 -14.81 30.43
C LEU A 38 -12.95 -13.80 30.59
N SER A 39 -13.18 -12.52 30.28
CA SER A 39 -12.18 -11.46 30.48
C SER A 39 -11.87 -11.22 31.96
N ILE A 40 -12.85 -11.31 32.86
CA ILE A 40 -12.65 -11.15 34.29
C ILE A 40 -11.89 -12.34 34.88
N ILE A 41 -12.14 -13.54 34.42
CA ILE A 41 -11.43 -14.76 34.87
C ILE A 41 -9.96 -14.70 34.42
N SER A 42 -9.66 -14.21 33.22
CA SER A 42 -8.28 -14.04 32.75
C SER A 42 -7.49 -13.00 33.58
N LEU A 43 -8.15 -11.95 34.08
CA LEU A 43 -7.49 -10.90 34.85
C LEU A 43 -7.08 -11.36 36.27
N VAL A 44 -7.73 -12.39 36.81
CA VAL A 44 -7.44 -12.91 38.16
C VAL A 44 -6.30 -13.94 38.15
N LEU A 45 -6.01 -14.57 37.00
CA LEU A 45 -4.98 -15.61 36.87
C LEU A 45 -3.58 -15.12 36.47
N VAL A 46 -3.42 -13.83 36.13
CA VAL A 46 -2.14 -13.23 35.70
C VAL A 46 -1.42 -12.50 36.84
N ARG A 47 -1.54 -12.94 38.11
CA ARG A 47 -0.68 -12.49 39.18
C ARG A 47 0.29 -13.61 39.58
N GLY A 48 1.43 -13.60 38.93
CA GLY A 48 2.59 -14.35 39.41
C GLY A 48 3.25 -15.30 38.43
N THR A 49 3.90 -14.77 37.40
CA THR A 49 5.03 -15.47 36.77
C THR A 49 6.19 -14.49 36.64
N PRO A 50 7.42 -14.90 36.97
CA PRO A 50 8.58 -14.03 36.83
C PRO A 50 8.86 -13.76 35.34
N GLU A 51 9.30 -12.56 35.10
CA GLU A 51 9.76 -12.03 33.82
C GLU A 51 10.80 -12.99 33.21
N SER A 52 10.41 -13.69 32.16
CA SER A 52 11.33 -14.46 31.32
C SER A 52 11.92 -13.46 30.31
N GLU A 53 13.19 -13.19 30.43
CA GLU A 53 13.95 -12.47 29.40
C GLU A 53 13.72 -13.17 28.06
N GLY A 54 13.07 -12.51 27.12
CA GLY A 54 12.91 -12.97 25.74
C GLY A 54 14.28 -13.04 25.07
N PRO A 55 14.44 -13.93 24.06
CA PRO A 55 15.68 -14.03 23.32
C PRO A 55 16.07 -12.68 22.73
N PRO A 56 17.38 -12.36 22.62
CA PRO A 56 17.83 -11.08 22.12
C PRO A 56 17.25 -10.87 20.71
N VAL A 57 16.52 -9.79 20.55
CA VAL A 57 16.04 -9.32 19.24
C VAL A 57 17.30 -8.97 18.46
N THR A 58 17.69 -9.84 17.55
CA THR A 58 18.74 -9.51 16.58
C THR A 58 18.13 -8.42 15.70
N SER A 59 18.54 -7.18 15.94
CA SER A 59 18.20 -6.08 15.06
C SER A 59 18.77 -6.41 13.69
N VAL A 60 17.90 -6.82 12.77
CA VAL A 60 18.21 -6.79 11.35
C VAL A 60 18.32 -5.32 11.00
N THR A 61 19.51 -4.79 11.05
CA THR A 61 19.83 -3.46 10.56
C THR A 61 19.68 -3.53 9.05
N ASN A 62 18.50 -3.19 8.57
CA ASN A 62 18.30 -2.91 7.15
C ASN A 62 19.14 -1.68 6.85
N ASN A 63 20.34 -1.87 6.33
CA ASN A 63 21.18 -0.83 5.76
C ASN A 63 20.55 -0.32 4.46
N TYR A 64 19.40 0.31 4.57
CA TYR A 64 18.85 1.17 3.53
C TYR A 64 19.29 2.59 3.87
N TYR A 65 20.10 3.18 2.98
CA TYR A 65 20.68 4.52 3.06
C TYR A 65 21.91 4.67 3.98
N THR A 66 23.08 4.26 3.48
CA THR A 66 24.32 4.97 3.79
C THR A 66 24.77 5.70 2.54
N GLN A 67 24.33 6.94 2.42
CA GLN A 67 24.97 7.91 1.55
C GLN A 67 25.57 9.01 2.41
N ASP A 68 26.67 8.68 3.08
CA ASP A 68 27.63 9.64 3.58
C ASP A 68 28.78 9.75 2.57
N GLY A 69 28.59 10.58 1.57
CA GLY A 69 29.63 10.99 0.61
C GLY A 69 30.23 12.30 1.05
N ALA A 70 31.44 12.26 1.63
CA ALA A 70 32.33 13.40 1.62
C ALA A 70 32.69 13.76 0.17
N PRO A 71 32.97 15.07 -0.19
CA PRO A 71 33.31 15.46 -1.55
C PRO A 71 34.71 14.93 -1.92
N GLY A 72 34.74 13.81 -2.59
CA GLY A 72 35.91 13.21 -3.21
C GLY A 72 35.63 12.99 -4.68
N GLU A 73 36.62 13.33 -5.52
CA GLU A 73 36.65 13.34 -6.97
C GLU A 73 35.76 12.27 -7.64
N ALA A 74 34.91 12.76 -8.59
CA ALA A 74 34.06 11.91 -9.41
C ALA A 74 34.91 10.93 -10.24
N SER A 75 35.05 9.72 -9.73
CA SER A 75 35.36 8.56 -10.54
C SER A 75 34.15 8.30 -11.45
N PRO A 76 34.30 7.94 -12.73
CA PRO A 76 33.15 7.62 -13.57
C PRO A 76 32.38 6.52 -12.87
N ALA A 77 31.14 6.82 -12.49
CA ALA A 77 30.26 5.86 -11.84
C ALA A 77 30.14 4.64 -12.74
N ALA A 78 30.72 3.52 -12.30
CA ALA A 78 30.43 2.25 -12.90
C ALA A 78 28.90 2.08 -12.84
N SER A 79 28.26 1.93 -13.99
CA SER A 79 26.82 1.67 -14.09
C SER A 79 26.55 0.41 -13.26
N ARG A 80 25.88 0.58 -12.13
CA ARG A 80 25.45 -0.57 -11.31
C ARG A 80 24.31 -1.20 -12.06
N SER A 81 24.51 -2.42 -12.58
CA SER A 81 23.42 -3.16 -13.21
C SER A 81 22.32 -3.41 -12.19
N CYS A 82 21.10 -3.09 -12.56
CA CYS A 82 19.91 -3.47 -11.82
C CYS A 82 19.81 -5.00 -11.82
N GLY A 83 19.83 -5.64 -10.69
CA GLY A 83 19.77 -7.09 -10.57
C GLY A 83 20.98 -7.68 -9.86
N ASP A 84 21.95 -6.85 -9.47
CA ASP A 84 22.92 -7.23 -8.46
C ASP A 84 22.17 -7.51 -7.15
N PRO A 85 22.36 -8.69 -6.52
CA PRO A 85 21.76 -8.99 -5.21
C PRO A 85 22.10 -7.94 -4.14
N ASP A 86 23.16 -7.16 -4.34
CA ASP A 86 23.55 -6.06 -3.44
C ASP A 86 22.86 -4.71 -3.77
N SER A 87 22.04 -4.64 -4.81
CA SER A 87 21.37 -3.37 -5.20
C SER A 87 20.30 -2.91 -4.22
N GLY A 88 19.94 -3.73 -3.25
CA GLY A 88 18.94 -3.37 -2.21
C GLY A 88 17.49 -3.29 -2.67
N VAL A 89 17.23 -3.43 -3.96
CA VAL A 89 15.90 -3.35 -4.54
C VAL A 89 15.33 -4.74 -4.75
N VAL A 90 14.27 -5.08 -4.05
CA VAL A 90 13.62 -6.41 -4.07
C VAL A 90 12.16 -6.25 -4.47
N GLY A 91 11.67 -7.15 -5.32
CA GLY A 91 10.23 -7.33 -5.50
C GLY A 91 9.60 -7.94 -4.24
N GLY A 92 8.29 -7.83 -4.07
CA GLY A 92 7.57 -8.38 -2.93
C GLY A 92 7.01 -7.30 -2.00
N TRP A 93 7.07 -7.51 -0.71
CA TRP A 93 6.53 -6.58 0.28
C TRP A 93 7.24 -6.75 1.64
N GLY A 94 7.11 -5.73 2.49
CA GLY A 94 7.64 -5.74 3.85
C GLY A 94 7.22 -4.52 4.66
N PRO A 95 7.61 -4.47 5.92
CA PRO A 95 8.11 -5.57 6.73
C PRO A 95 7.03 -6.64 6.96
N ASP A 96 7.42 -7.81 7.51
CA ASP A 96 6.42 -8.77 7.99
C ASP A 96 5.59 -8.12 9.10
N ARG A 97 4.27 -8.31 9.01
CA ARG A 97 3.31 -7.68 9.92
C ARG A 97 2.05 -8.53 10.07
N PRO A 98 1.30 -8.36 11.18
CA PRO A 98 0.00 -8.98 11.35
C PRO A 98 -0.93 -8.64 10.19
N VAL A 99 -1.73 -9.63 9.77
CA VAL A 99 -2.79 -9.45 8.78
C VAL A 99 -4.14 -9.74 9.40
N PHE A 100 -5.14 -9.02 8.92
CA PHE A 100 -6.49 -9.03 9.46
C PHE A 100 -7.50 -9.42 8.38
N LEU A 101 -8.74 -9.62 8.78
CA LEU A 101 -9.88 -9.75 7.87
C LEU A 101 -10.67 -8.43 7.88
N MET A 102 -11.30 -8.10 6.78
CA MET A 102 -12.19 -6.91 6.71
C MET A 102 -13.27 -6.93 7.80
N ALA A 103 -13.76 -8.13 8.17
CA ALA A 103 -14.73 -8.29 9.25
C ALA A 103 -14.15 -8.09 10.66
N TYR A 104 -12.83 -8.13 10.81
CA TYR A 104 -12.12 -8.02 12.09
C TYR A 104 -10.86 -7.18 11.91
N PRO A 105 -11.00 -5.87 11.62
CA PRO A 105 -9.88 -4.98 11.39
C PRO A 105 -9.10 -4.70 12.69
N PRO A 106 -7.85 -4.24 12.60
CA PRO A 106 -7.04 -3.90 13.77
C PRO A 106 -7.58 -2.68 14.51
N THR A 107 -7.27 -2.60 15.81
CA THR A 107 -7.63 -1.47 16.68
C THR A 107 -6.51 -0.42 16.80
N TYR A 108 -5.59 -0.40 15.88
CA TYR A 108 -4.48 0.54 15.78
C TYR A 108 -4.22 0.88 14.32
N THR A 109 -3.64 2.06 14.08
CA THR A 109 -3.32 2.55 12.75
C THR A 109 -2.26 1.65 12.09
N THR A 110 -2.59 1.07 10.94
CA THR A 110 -1.69 0.27 10.12
C THR A 110 -2.11 0.32 8.67
N PHE A 111 -1.14 0.26 7.76
CA PHE A 111 -1.43 0.30 6.33
C PHE A 111 -1.50 -1.09 5.72
N ASN A 112 -2.45 -1.28 4.80
CA ASN A 112 -2.51 -2.39 3.85
C ASN A 112 -2.32 -3.75 4.53
N SER A 113 -3.11 -4.02 5.56
CA SER A 113 -2.98 -5.20 6.41
C SER A 113 -4.19 -6.14 6.37
N ILE A 114 -5.14 -5.92 5.45
CA ILE A 114 -6.26 -6.82 5.20
C ILE A 114 -5.84 -7.88 4.19
N ARG A 115 -6.21 -9.13 4.44
CA ARG A 115 -5.84 -10.27 3.57
C ARG A 115 -6.97 -10.79 2.68
N ASP A 116 -8.19 -10.35 2.90
CA ASP A 116 -9.40 -10.75 2.19
C ASP A 116 -10.09 -9.57 1.48
N ASN A 117 -9.31 -8.57 1.07
CA ASN A 117 -9.79 -7.48 0.24
C ASN A 117 -10.37 -8.05 -1.07
N PRO A 118 -11.64 -7.72 -1.43
CA PRO A 118 -12.30 -8.31 -2.58
C PRO A 118 -11.65 -7.97 -3.93
N ASN A 119 -10.87 -6.90 -4.00
CA ASN A 119 -10.22 -6.42 -5.23
C ASN A 119 -8.75 -6.83 -5.32
N LEU A 120 -8.05 -6.89 -4.18
CA LEU A 120 -6.62 -7.17 -4.14
C LEU A 120 -6.27 -8.54 -3.56
N GLY A 121 -7.13 -9.12 -2.71
CA GLY A 121 -6.76 -10.24 -1.87
C GLY A 121 -5.90 -9.78 -0.69
N ASP A 122 -4.67 -10.24 -0.62
CA ASP A 122 -3.71 -9.80 0.42
C ASP A 122 -3.14 -8.41 0.08
N GLU A 123 -3.50 -7.41 0.87
CA GLU A 123 -3.10 -6.01 0.65
C GLU A 123 -1.62 -5.75 0.88
N ARG A 124 -0.87 -6.66 1.49
CA ARG A 124 0.58 -6.48 1.64
C ARG A 124 1.28 -6.34 0.30
N GLY A 125 0.74 -6.99 -0.75
CA GLY A 125 1.17 -6.81 -2.13
C GLY A 125 0.46 -5.64 -2.82
N PHE A 126 0.54 -4.45 -2.25
CA PHE A 126 -0.22 -3.27 -2.65
C PHE A 126 0.31 -2.56 -3.91
N MET A 127 1.51 -2.87 -4.37
CA MET A 127 2.10 -2.34 -5.60
C MET A 127 1.97 -3.37 -6.71
N ARG A 128 1.42 -2.98 -7.86
CA ARG A 128 1.19 -3.85 -9.02
C ARG A 128 1.45 -3.09 -10.32
N VAL A 129 1.68 -3.82 -11.38
CA VAL A 129 1.96 -3.28 -12.72
C VAL A 129 1.16 -4.01 -13.78
N ARG A 130 0.79 -3.31 -14.86
CA ARG A 130 0.23 -3.88 -16.08
C ARG A 130 0.67 -3.11 -17.30
N ASP A 131 0.67 -3.77 -18.44
CA ASP A 131 0.79 -3.14 -19.75
C ASP A 131 -0.49 -2.35 -20.07
N VAL A 132 -0.35 -1.12 -20.54
CA VAL A 132 -1.47 -0.24 -20.96
C VAL A 132 -1.30 0.27 -22.38
N SER A 133 -0.42 -0.38 -23.17
CA SER A 133 -0.21 -0.05 -24.57
C SER A 133 -1.46 -0.30 -25.42
N ASP A 134 -1.59 0.43 -26.52
CA ASP A 134 -2.75 0.31 -27.40
C ASP A 134 -2.93 -1.12 -27.92
N GLY A 135 -4.15 -1.62 -27.76
CA GLY A 135 -4.52 -2.98 -28.20
C GLY A 135 -4.09 -4.10 -27.27
N VAL A 136 -3.36 -3.81 -26.20
CA VAL A 136 -2.97 -4.80 -25.18
C VAL A 136 -4.04 -4.90 -24.10
N THR A 137 -4.44 -6.15 -23.79
CA THR A 137 -5.30 -6.44 -22.65
C THR A 137 -4.49 -7.21 -21.62
N SER A 138 -4.17 -6.59 -20.51
CA SER A 138 -3.42 -7.21 -19.43
C SER A 138 -4.07 -6.96 -18.05
N THR A 139 -3.79 -7.84 -17.10
CA THR A 139 -4.19 -7.70 -15.69
C THR A 139 -3.02 -7.16 -14.88
N PHE A 140 -3.32 -6.58 -13.73
CA PHE A 140 -2.29 -6.18 -12.78
C PHE A 140 -1.60 -7.39 -12.16
N ASP A 141 -0.26 -7.38 -12.13
CA ASP A 141 0.59 -8.41 -11.55
C ASP A 141 1.76 -7.79 -10.78
N TYR A 142 2.54 -8.61 -10.11
CA TYR A 142 3.77 -8.21 -9.40
C TYR A 142 5.01 -8.24 -10.29
N GLN A 143 4.91 -8.86 -11.45
CA GLN A 143 5.99 -8.96 -12.45
C GLN A 143 5.40 -8.81 -13.84
N VAL A 144 6.15 -8.14 -14.72
CA VAL A 144 5.81 -7.99 -16.13
C VAL A 144 7.07 -8.15 -16.98
N GLU A 145 6.93 -8.84 -18.11
CA GLU A 145 7.92 -8.81 -19.18
C GLU A 145 7.68 -7.55 -20.02
N VAL A 146 8.74 -6.77 -20.25
CA VAL A 146 8.64 -5.49 -20.95
C VAL A 146 9.09 -5.60 -22.40
N GLU A 147 8.38 -4.87 -23.26
CA GLU A 147 8.58 -4.80 -24.70
C GLU A 147 8.89 -3.37 -25.15
N ASP A 148 9.67 -3.22 -26.19
CA ASP A 148 10.04 -1.93 -26.76
C ASP A 148 8.81 -1.17 -27.29
N GLY A 149 8.75 0.13 -26.96
CA GLY A 149 7.62 0.98 -27.33
C GLY A 149 6.37 0.84 -26.48
N HIS A 150 6.33 -0.12 -25.54
CA HIS A 150 5.20 -0.33 -24.65
C HIS A 150 5.19 0.65 -23.47
N THR A 151 4.03 0.83 -22.89
CA THR A 151 3.79 1.67 -21.68
C THR A 151 3.19 0.81 -20.60
N TYR A 152 3.74 0.93 -19.40
CA TYR A 152 3.31 0.15 -18.23
C TYR A 152 2.79 1.07 -17.15
N ARG A 153 1.59 0.78 -16.63
CA ARG A 153 1.00 1.50 -15.51
C ARG A 153 1.28 0.76 -14.22
N VAL A 154 1.90 1.45 -13.30
CA VAL A 154 2.06 1.05 -11.91
C VAL A 154 0.86 1.53 -11.12
N SER A 155 0.34 0.70 -10.23
CA SER A 155 -0.76 1.01 -9.32
C SER A 155 -0.36 0.66 -7.90
N ILE A 156 -0.60 1.59 -6.98
CA ILE A 156 -0.29 1.49 -5.55
C ILE A 156 -1.61 1.70 -4.80
N TYR A 157 -2.06 0.67 -4.09
CA TYR A 157 -3.22 0.77 -3.23
C TYR A 157 -2.81 1.28 -1.85
N VAL A 158 -3.58 2.17 -1.27
CA VAL A 158 -3.36 2.71 0.08
C VAL A 158 -4.66 2.65 0.86
N GLU A 159 -4.61 1.98 1.99
CA GLU A 159 -5.69 1.91 2.97
C GLU A 159 -5.10 1.95 4.39
N ASN A 160 -5.66 2.78 5.24
CA ASN A 160 -5.48 2.64 6.68
C ASN A 160 -6.47 1.57 7.16
N SER A 161 -5.97 0.36 7.38
CA SER A 161 -6.77 -0.82 7.70
C SER A 161 -7.38 -0.81 9.10
N ALA A 162 -7.17 0.24 9.90
CA ALA A 162 -7.68 0.32 11.25
C ALA A 162 -9.21 0.33 11.30
N LEU A 163 -9.77 -0.14 12.42
CA LEU A 163 -11.21 -0.18 12.67
C LEU A 163 -11.81 1.22 12.47
N ASP A 164 -12.84 1.27 11.64
CA ASP A 164 -13.67 2.45 11.47
C ASP A 164 -14.46 2.75 12.77
N ASP A 165 -14.97 3.97 12.93
CA ASP A 165 -15.71 4.43 14.13
C ASP A 165 -14.90 4.59 15.44
N VAL A 166 -13.60 4.29 15.45
CA VAL A 166 -12.74 4.60 16.62
C VAL A 166 -12.00 5.89 16.35
N GLY A 167 -12.44 6.97 16.94
CA GLY A 167 -11.80 8.28 16.78
C GLY A 167 -10.30 8.23 17.13
N GLY A 168 -9.46 8.91 16.35
CA GLY A 168 -8.02 9.05 16.59
C GLY A 168 -7.13 7.99 15.94
N LEU A 169 -7.67 7.14 15.06
CA LEU A 169 -6.90 6.15 14.30
C LEU A 169 -6.56 6.59 12.87
N ALA A 170 -6.90 7.81 12.47
CA ALA A 170 -6.41 8.35 11.21
C ALA A 170 -4.87 8.37 11.20
N ALA A 171 -4.28 7.94 10.09
CA ALA A 171 -2.84 8.13 9.90
C ALA A 171 -2.57 9.61 9.61
N THR A 172 -1.53 10.17 10.21
CA THR A 172 -1.09 11.57 9.99
C THR A 172 0.34 11.61 9.49
N ASP A 173 0.70 12.71 8.85
CA ASP A 173 2.01 12.87 8.22
C ASP A 173 2.38 11.68 7.32
N THR A 174 1.35 11.17 6.60
CA THR A 174 1.50 10.04 5.70
C THR A 174 2.23 10.47 4.44
N VAL A 175 3.30 9.76 4.09
CA VAL A 175 4.15 10.05 2.93
C VAL A 175 4.28 8.80 2.06
N LEU A 176 4.17 8.99 0.75
CA LEU A 176 4.51 7.99 -0.27
C LEU A 176 5.82 8.36 -0.94
N LYS A 177 6.75 7.40 -1.01
CA LYS A 177 7.99 7.48 -1.79
C LYS A 177 8.07 6.32 -2.76
N ILE A 178 8.65 6.54 -3.92
CA ILE A 178 8.86 5.51 -4.93
C ILE A 178 10.33 5.43 -5.28
N ASN A 179 10.92 4.26 -5.13
CA ASN A 179 12.21 3.96 -5.69
C ASN A 179 12.02 3.37 -7.09
N LEU A 180 12.29 4.17 -8.11
CA LEU A 180 12.36 3.76 -9.50
C LEU A 180 13.82 3.80 -9.93
N PRO A 181 14.51 2.64 -10.02
CA PRO A 181 15.93 2.62 -10.35
C PRO A 181 16.23 3.18 -11.74
N THR A 182 17.33 3.91 -11.86
CA THR A 182 17.82 4.48 -13.13
C THR A 182 18.92 3.64 -13.77
N CYS A 183 19.25 2.49 -13.19
CA CYS A 183 20.23 1.56 -13.72
C CYS A 183 19.65 0.73 -14.87
N ASP A 184 20.53 0.19 -15.71
CA ASP A 184 20.23 -0.76 -16.76
C ASP A 184 20.32 -2.20 -16.26
N GLY A 185 19.61 -3.10 -16.91
CA GLY A 185 19.64 -4.55 -16.60
C GLY A 185 18.53 -5.33 -17.27
N HIS A 186 18.57 -6.64 -17.12
CA HIS A 186 17.54 -7.57 -17.59
C HIS A 186 16.38 -7.71 -16.61
N ARG A 187 16.56 -7.22 -15.39
CA ARG A 187 15.59 -7.26 -14.31
C ARG A 187 15.71 -6.00 -13.46
N ILE A 188 14.64 -5.23 -13.41
CA ILE A 188 14.56 -3.99 -12.63
C ILE A 188 13.41 -4.14 -11.66
N ALA A 189 13.66 -3.96 -10.35
CA ALA A 189 12.61 -3.92 -9.35
C ALA A 189 12.39 -2.47 -8.89
N ALA A 190 11.11 -2.07 -8.83
CA ALA A 190 10.71 -0.78 -8.27
C ALA A 190 9.94 -1.01 -6.96
N ASN A 191 10.06 -0.08 -6.01
CA ASN A 191 9.42 -0.17 -4.71
C ASN A 191 8.65 1.11 -4.38
N ALA A 192 7.50 0.95 -3.72
CA ALA A 192 6.76 2.03 -3.08
C ALA A 192 6.89 1.88 -1.57
N PHE A 193 7.18 2.98 -0.87
CA PHE A 193 7.27 3.07 0.58
C PHE A 193 6.18 4.00 1.09
N LEU A 194 5.33 3.48 1.94
CA LEU A 194 4.25 4.22 2.58
C LEU A 194 4.54 4.33 4.07
N SER A 195 4.68 5.54 4.58
CA SER A 195 5.08 5.79 5.96
C SER A 195 4.18 6.77 6.67
N SER A 196 4.01 6.58 7.99
CA SER A 196 3.36 7.53 8.90
C SER A 196 3.89 7.30 10.32
N PRO A 197 4.17 8.36 11.09
CA PRO A 197 4.62 8.23 12.48
C PRO A 197 3.54 7.68 13.41
N THR A 198 2.27 7.72 12.99
CA THR A 198 1.15 7.19 13.78
C THR A 198 0.79 5.74 13.43
N ALA A 199 1.37 5.17 12.39
CA ALA A 199 1.12 3.78 11.96
C ALA A 199 2.09 2.79 12.62
N PHE A 200 1.67 1.53 12.71
CA PHE A 200 2.53 0.41 13.08
C PHE A 200 2.37 -0.78 12.12
N PRO A 201 3.46 -1.19 11.45
CA PRO A 201 4.78 -0.56 11.46
C PRO A 201 4.73 0.85 10.87
N GLY A 202 5.70 1.71 11.25
CA GLY A 202 5.76 3.12 10.82
C GLY A 202 6.03 3.31 9.33
N GLU A 203 6.53 2.28 8.64
CA GLU A 203 6.70 2.22 7.19
C GLU A 203 6.39 0.82 6.69
N VAL A 204 5.66 0.72 5.58
CA VAL A 204 5.44 -0.50 4.80
C VAL A 204 5.91 -0.27 3.38
N TRP A 205 6.35 -1.35 2.70
CA TRP A 205 6.75 -1.26 1.30
C TRP A 205 6.17 -2.40 0.47
N GLY A 206 5.91 -2.10 -0.79
CA GLY A 206 5.55 -3.04 -1.83
C GLY A 206 6.50 -2.90 -3.02
N GLY A 207 6.71 -3.97 -3.77
CA GLY A 207 7.60 -3.99 -4.91
C GLY A 207 7.08 -4.79 -6.09
N ILE A 208 7.46 -4.34 -7.28
CA ILE A 208 7.18 -4.98 -8.57
C ILE A 208 8.48 -5.21 -9.31
N THR A 209 8.45 -6.12 -10.28
CA THR A 209 9.62 -6.46 -11.09
C THR A 209 9.27 -6.35 -12.58
N PHE A 210 10.13 -5.66 -13.32
CA PHE A 210 10.15 -5.63 -14.78
C PHE A 210 11.26 -6.53 -15.28
N THR A 211 11.00 -7.34 -16.31
CA THR A 211 11.99 -8.28 -16.88
C THR A 211 12.03 -8.17 -18.40
N SER A 212 13.17 -8.43 -19.00
CA SER A 212 13.32 -8.58 -20.46
C SER A 212 14.53 -9.45 -20.80
N GLU A 213 14.52 -10.07 -21.98
CA GLU A 213 15.68 -10.74 -22.55
C GLU A 213 16.80 -9.76 -22.97
N ARG A 214 16.45 -8.50 -23.21
CA ARG A 214 17.38 -7.40 -23.53
C ARG A 214 17.60 -6.53 -22.29
N GLU A 215 18.78 -5.96 -22.17
CA GLU A 215 19.02 -4.90 -21.16
C GLU A 215 18.16 -3.68 -21.47
N PHE A 216 17.60 -3.08 -20.43
CA PHE A 216 16.76 -1.88 -20.52
C PHE A 216 16.90 -1.02 -19.29
N THR A 217 16.49 0.25 -19.41
CA THR A 217 16.23 1.15 -18.29
C THR A 217 14.73 1.46 -18.21
N LEU A 218 14.27 2.07 -17.13
CA LEU A 218 12.88 2.53 -16.98
C LEU A 218 12.86 4.06 -16.97
N ALA A 219 12.04 4.64 -17.85
CA ALA A 219 11.77 6.07 -17.86
C ALA A 219 10.36 6.34 -17.30
N TYR A 220 10.25 7.25 -16.34
CA TYR A 220 8.97 7.77 -15.88
C TYR A 220 8.30 8.61 -16.97
N VAL A 221 6.99 8.48 -17.13
CA VAL A 221 6.20 9.31 -18.05
C VAL A 221 5.69 10.53 -17.28
N ALA A 222 6.31 11.66 -17.49
CA ALA A 222 5.97 12.92 -16.81
C ALA A 222 4.49 13.29 -17.02
N GLY A 223 3.83 13.76 -15.98
CA GLY A 223 2.40 14.10 -15.99
C GLY A 223 1.45 12.90 -15.82
N SER A 224 1.99 11.70 -15.63
CA SER A 224 1.16 10.49 -15.52
C SER A 224 0.75 10.15 -14.08
N ALA A 225 1.36 10.77 -13.07
CA ALA A 225 1.08 10.47 -11.67
C ALA A 225 -0.28 11.01 -11.23
N LYS A 226 -1.12 10.13 -10.72
CA LYS A 226 -2.50 10.43 -10.32
C LYS A 226 -2.84 9.73 -9.01
N ILE A 227 -3.80 10.33 -8.29
CA ILE A 227 -4.49 9.72 -7.16
C ILE A 227 -5.98 9.57 -7.50
N GLU A 228 -6.54 8.41 -7.21
CA GLU A 228 -7.94 8.08 -7.42
C GLU A 228 -8.53 7.62 -6.08
N SER A 229 -9.63 8.25 -5.67
CA SER A 229 -10.36 7.88 -4.46
C SER A 229 -11.83 8.28 -4.59
N ASN A 230 -12.65 7.91 -3.61
CA ASN A 230 -14.05 8.35 -3.59
C ASN A 230 -14.20 9.88 -3.40
N ALA A 231 -13.19 10.56 -2.83
CA ALA A 231 -13.19 12.03 -2.70
C ALA A 231 -12.86 12.73 -4.02
N TRP A 232 -12.08 12.08 -4.87
CA TRP A 232 -11.72 12.57 -6.21
C TRP A 232 -12.30 11.64 -7.29
N PRO A 233 -13.65 11.54 -7.39
CA PRO A 233 -14.28 10.70 -8.38
C PRO A 233 -14.15 11.31 -9.76
N GLY A 234 -13.62 10.53 -10.68
CA GLY A 234 -13.54 10.92 -12.07
C GLY A 234 -12.77 9.89 -12.87
N PRO A 235 -12.94 9.85 -14.20
CA PRO A 235 -12.22 8.88 -15.02
C PRO A 235 -10.70 9.11 -15.03
N ASP A 236 -10.27 10.32 -14.64
CA ASP A 236 -8.87 10.74 -14.75
C ASP A 236 -8.16 10.90 -13.39
N GLY A 237 -8.86 10.70 -12.25
CA GLY A 237 -8.30 10.94 -10.93
C GLY A 237 -7.85 12.39 -10.71
N TYR A 238 -7.07 12.62 -9.67
CA TYR A 238 -6.46 13.91 -9.37
C TYR A 238 -4.95 13.86 -9.65
N ALA A 239 -4.44 14.80 -10.45
CA ALA A 239 -3.02 14.88 -10.77
C ALA A 239 -2.20 15.28 -9.54
N ILE A 240 -1.10 14.57 -9.28
CA ILE A 240 -0.18 14.89 -8.21
C ILE A 240 0.70 16.04 -8.65
N GLY A 241 0.50 17.25 -8.06
CA GLY A 241 1.15 18.48 -8.52
C GLY A 241 2.67 18.53 -8.33
N ALA A 242 3.20 17.76 -7.39
CA ALA A 242 4.64 17.62 -7.11
C ALA A 242 5.11 16.19 -7.44
N GLU A 243 4.76 15.70 -8.63
CA GLU A 243 5.00 14.31 -9.02
C GLU A 243 6.48 13.88 -8.99
N ASP A 244 7.41 14.80 -9.28
CA ASP A 244 8.85 14.53 -9.22
C ASP A 244 9.29 14.19 -7.78
N ASP A 245 8.63 14.73 -6.76
CA ASP A 245 8.94 14.46 -5.36
C ASP A 245 8.63 13.02 -4.97
N LEU A 246 7.71 12.31 -5.70
CA LEU A 246 7.45 10.89 -5.50
C LEU A 246 8.74 10.05 -5.58
N PHE A 247 9.69 10.45 -6.44
CA PHE A 247 10.92 9.71 -6.72
C PHE A 247 12.13 10.24 -5.92
N THR A 248 11.88 11.11 -4.94
CA THR A 248 12.90 11.63 -4.03
C THR A 248 12.85 10.93 -2.66
N SER A 249 13.88 11.16 -1.85
CA SER A 249 13.88 10.67 -0.47
C SER A 249 12.82 11.33 0.42
N THR A 250 12.31 12.51 0.03
CA THR A 250 11.25 13.22 0.74
C THR A 250 9.89 12.60 0.49
N GLY A 251 9.60 12.21 -0.74
CA GLY A 251 8.28 11.72 -1.15
C GLY A 251 7.23 12.82 -1.19
N VAL A 252 5.96 12.41 -1.36
CA VAL A 252 4.80 13.31 -1.34
C VAL A 252 3.90 12.98 -0.16
N PRO A 253 3.31 13.97 0.52
CA PRO A 253 2.26 13.70 1.49
C PRO A 253 1.04 13.11 0.77
N LEU A 254 0.39 12.12 1.40
CA LEU A 254 -0.87 11.57 0.91
C LEU A 254 -2.02 12.01 1.81
N GLY A 255 -3.19 12.21 1.23
CA GLY A 255 -4.39 12.47 1.99
C GLY A 255 -5.63 12.19 1.15
N TYR A 256 -6.75 11.99 1.81
CA TYR A 256 -7.98 11.54 1.16
C TYR A 256 -8.73 12.65 0.41
N THR A 257 -8.81 13.85 0.98
CA THR A 257 -9.48 15.03 0.39
C THR A 257 -8.51 16.11 -0.07
N GLU A 258 -7.33 16.15 0.53
CA GLU A 258 -6.24 17.08 0.26
C GLU A 258 -4.93 16.33 0.43
N MET A 259 -3.84 16.81 -0.17
CA MET A 259 -2.49 16.19 -0.02
C MET A 259 -1.84 16.69 1.29
N ASP A 260 -2.51 16.45 2.43
CA ASP A 260 -2.19 16.98 3.75
C ASP A 260 -1.53 15.96 4.70
N GLY A 261 -1.34 14.73 4.24
CA GLY A 261 -0.80 13.64 5.05
C GLY A 261 -1.83 12.91 5.91
N VAL A 262 -3.14 13.21 5.78
CA VAL A 262 -4.17 12.59 6.60
C VAL A 262 -4.91 11.49 5.84
N VAL A 263 -4.76 10.24 6.30
CA VAL A 263 -5.45 9.07 5.73
C VAL A 263 -6.42 8.50 6.79
N PRO A 264 -7.74 8.72 6.61
CA PRO A 264 -8.75 8.19 7.50
C PRO A 264 -8.76 6.66 7.54
N THR A 265 -9.46 6.08 8.50
CA THR A 265 -9.65 4.62 8.64
C THR A 265 -10.80 4.13 7.79
N GLY A 266 -10.69 2.91 7.30
CA GLY A 266 -11.78 2.20 6.62
C GLY A 266 -11.64 2.15 5.10
N TYR A 267 -12.24 1.11 4.55
CA TYR A 267 -12.19 0.79 3.12
C TYR A 267 -12.72 1.91 2.21
N GLU A 268 -13.72 2.67 2.65
CA GLU A 268 -14.28 3.78 1.89
C GLU A 268 -13.31 4.95 1.67
N TYR A 269 -12.25 5.02 2.47
CA TYR A 269 -11.20 6.03 2.35
C TYR A 269 -9.96 5.52 1.62
N ALA A 270 -10.03 4.30 1.11
CA ALA A 270 -8.95 3.75 0.30
C ALA A 270 -8.72 4.56 -0.97
N MET A 271 -7.49 4.58 -1.43
CA MET A 271 -7.08 5.30 -2.64
C MET A 271 -6.10 4.48 -3.47
N TYR A 272 -6.06 4.79 -4.75
CA TYR A 272 -5.08 4.27 -5.68
C TYR A 272 -4.20 5.41 -6.18
N ILE A 273 -2.90 5.23 -6.08
CA ILE A 273 -1.92 6.08 -6.74
C ILE A 273 -1.41 5.34 -7.95
N SER A 274 -1.40 5.97 -9.11
CA SER A 274 -0.89 5.37 -10.33
C SER A 274 0.07 6.29 -11.06
N PHE A 275 1.02 5.71 -11.78
CA PHE A 275 1.92 6.40 -12.70
C PHE A 275 2.34 5.46 -13.84
N GLU A 276 2.92 6.01 -14.88
CA GLU A 276 3.34 5.24 -16.06
C GLU A 276 4.86 5.27 -16.24
N VAL A 277 5.38 4.15 -16.74
CA VAL A 277 6.79 4.00 -17.11
C VAL A 277 6.91 3.40 -18.50
N LYS A 278 8.03 3.69 -19.16
CA LYS A 278 8.41 3.12 -20.46
C LYS A 278 9.79 2.49 -20.37
N PRO A 279 9.98 1.26 -20.86
CA PRO A 279 11.30 0.69 -21.02
C PRO A 279 12.05 1.45 -22.12
N GLN A 280 13.36 1.59 -21.94
CA GLN A 280 14.30 2.15 -22.92
C GLN A 280 15.38 1.11 -23.16
N PHE A 281 15.47 0.61 -24.40
CA PHE A 281 16.37 -0.47 -24.83
C PHE A 281 17.61 0.08 -25.54
#